data_d60ac02a09bed2549d0e416885d535af
#
_entry.id   d60ac02a09bed2549d0e416885d535af
#
_cell.length_a   1.000
_cell.length_b   1.000
_cell.length_c   1.000
_cell.angle_alpha   90.00
_cell.angle_beta   90.00
_cell.angle_gamma   90.00
#
_symmetry.space_group_name_H-M   'P 1'
#
loop_
_entity.id
_entity.type
_entity.pdbx_description
1 polymer ?
#
loop_
_entity_poly.entity_id
_entity_poly.type
_entity_poly.pdbx_seq_one_letter_code
_entity_poly.pdbx_strand_id
1 'polypeptide(L)'
;FEVSKGVSLGLTGKTASGKSALASLMLKFNRAENIYINEVDINLINKNSLRSKILYVPQEPIIFSGSIRDNLTFFSKNFNNNKAQESLYISKFSKDVELMPDGLDTIVGERGLSLSGGQRQRLSIARAIYQNPEVLIIDDTLSSLDVDTELSLIENLKNHFSKKILIIVSSRISTIYGFDNIIVLDKGSIIEEGDSKTLTKNNGLFSELLKVQKILPKEKVRN
;
A
#
# COMPACT_ATOMS: atom_id res chain seq x y z
N PHE A 1 10.37 12.25 10.50
CA PHE A 1 10.77 11.86 9.14
C PHE A 1 10.06 12.71 8.09
N GLU A 2 10.64 12.77 6.92
CA GLU A 2 10.08 13.46 5.76
C GLU A 2 9.97 12.51 4.57
N VAL A 3 8.92 12.68 3.76
CA VAL A 3 8.72 11.88 2.54
C VAL A 3 8.42 12.81 1.37
N SER A 4 9.28 12.77 0.36
CA SER A 4 9.15 13.57 -0.85
C SER A 4 8.53 12.77 -2.01
N LYS A 5 8.02 13.46 -3.03
CA LYS A 5 7.53 12.81 -4.25
C LYS A 5 8.65 11.98 -4.91
N GLY A 6 8.27 10.82 -5.40
CA GLY A 6 9.19 9.87 -6.02
C GLY A 6 9.87 8.92 -5.04
N VAL A 7 9.64 9.07 -3.73
CA VAL A 7 10.20 8.22 -2.68
C VAL A 7 9.19 7.13 -2.29
N SER A 8 9.66 5.89 -2.25
CA SER A 8 8.94 4.77 -1.66
C SER A 8 9.33 4.62 -0.18
N LEU A 9 8.34 4.68 0.71
CA LEU A 9 8.53 4.54 2.15
C LEU A 9 8.00 3.21 2.66
N GLY A 10 8.85 2.43 3.34
CA GLY A 10 8.45 1.26 4.11
C GLY A 10 8.28 1.60 5.59
N LEU A 11 7.15 1.22 6.19
CA LEU A 11 6.95 1.28 7.64
C LEU A 11 6.93 -0.12 8.21
N THR A 12 7.82 -0.43 9.14
CA THR A 12 7.91 -1.75 9.78
C THR A 12 8.10 -1.65 11.29
N GLY A 13 8.12 -2.79 11.94
CA GLY A 13 8.28 -2.91 13.40
C GLY A 13 7.45 -4.07 13.94
N LYS A 14 7.61 -4.35 15.22
CA LYS A 14 6.87 -5.42 15.91
C LYS A 14 5.35 -5.20 15.86
N THR A 15 4.58 -6.25 16.10
CA THR A 15 3.13 -6.13 16.27
C THR A 15 2.83 -5.12 17.39
N ALA A 16 1.78 -4.30 17.18
CA ALA A 16 1.39 -3.22 18.09
C ALA A 16 2.44 -2.10 18.29
N SER A 17 3.41 -1.95 17.39
CA SER A 17 4.41 -0.85 17.48
C SER A 17 3.89 0.53 17.06
N GLY A 18 2.64 0.65 16.56
CA GLY A 18 2.02 1.92 16.18
C GLY A 18 1.96 2.20 14.67
N LYS A 19 2.35 1.26 13.80
CA LYS A 19 2.38 1.44 12.34
C LYS A 19 1.05 1.92 11.75
N SER A 20 -0.02 1.18 11.98
CA SER A 20 -1.37 1.53 11.47
C SER A 20 -1.92 2.79 12.13
N ALA A 21 -1.54 3.06 13.39
CA ALA A 21 -1.89 4.32 14.05
C ALA A 21 -1.24 5.51 13.31
N LEU A 22 0.05 5.43 12.98
CA LEU A 22 0.74 6.45 12.20
C LEU A 22 0.08 6.66 10.84
N ALA A 23 -0.24 5.57 10.12
CA ALA A 23 -0.94 5.65 8.83
C ALA A 23 -2.32 6.35 8.98
N SER A 24 -3.06 6.07 10.05
CA SER A 24 -4.36 6.68 10.32
C SER A 24 -4.30 8.19 10.63
N LEU A 25 -3.21 8.64 11.26
CA LEU A 25 -2.97 10.06 11.52
C LEU A 25 -2.76 10.87 10.23
N MET A 26 -2.08 10.29 9.24
CA MET A 26 -1.89 10.93 7.92
C MET A 26 -3.21 11.15 7.16
N LEU A 27 -4.29 10.48 7.56
CA LEU A 27 -5.64 10.61 6.96
C LEU A 27 -6.59 11.49 7.77
N LYS A 28 -6.10 12.12 8.85
CA LYS A 28 -6.93 12.86 9.80
C LYS A 28 -8.10 12.03 10.35
N PHE A 29 -7.91 10.74 10.60
CA PHE A 29 -8.91 9.97 11.35
C PHE A 29 -8.93 10.40 12.81
N ASN A 30 -7.77 10.76 13.35
CA ASN A 30 -7.59 11.37 14.66
C ASN A 30 -6.85 12.70 14.54
N ARG A 31 -6.92 13.53 15.58
CA ARG A 31 -6.11 14.74 15.67
C ARG A 31 -4.64 14.34 15.79
N ALA A 32 -3.80 14.97 14.99
CA ALA A 32 -2.37 14.74 14.98
C ALA A 32 -1.63 16.03 15.29
N GLU A 33 -0.50 15.92 15.97
CA GLU A 33 0.44 17.03 16.21
C GLU A 33 1.68 16.83 15.33
N ASN A 34 2.25 17.94 14.87
CA ASN A 34 3.51 17.95 14.11
C ASN A 34 3.48 17.11 12.80
N ILE A 35 2.33 17.02 12.14
CA ILE A 35 2.23 16.49 10.79
C ILE A 35 1.96 17.64 9.81
N TYR A 36 2.82 17.77 8.83
CA TYR A 36 2.76 18.81 7.82
C TYR A 36 2.71 18.21 6.42
N ILE A 37 1.97 18.87 5.53
CA ILE A 37 1.95 18.56 4.10
C ILE A 37 2.29 19.84 3.35
N ASN A 38 3.44 19.85 2.66
CA ASN A 38 3.97 21.06 2.03
C ASN A 38 3.99 22.26 3.01
N GLU A 39 4.57 22.05 4.20
CA GLU A 39 4.71 23.05 5.27
C GLU A 39 3.38 23.50 5.94
N VAL A 40 2.24 22.98 5.51
CA VAL A 40 0.94 23.27 6.10
C VAL A 40 0.57 22.22 7.13
N ASP A 41 0.25 22.66 8.37
CA ASP A 41 -0.25 21.73 9.40
C ASP A 41 -1.47 20.97 8.89
N ILE A 42 -1.43 19.64 9.00
CA ILE A 42 -2.51 18.76 8.52
C ILE A 42 -3.87 19.14 9.14
N ASN A 43 -3.88 19.66 10.37
CA ASN A 43 -5.12 20.07 11.06
C ASN A 43 -5.81 21.25 10.37
N LEU A 44 -5.09 22.08 9.64
CA LEU A 44 -5.62 23.22 8.87
C LEU A 44 -6.15 22.80 7.49
N ILE A 45 -5.76 21.62 6.98
CA ILE A 45 -6.19 21.16 5.67
C ILE A 45 -7.62 20.61 5.75
N ASN A 46 -8.47 20.96 4.78
CA ASN A 46 -9.82 20.40 4.68
C ASN A 46 -9.77 18.88 4.48
N LYS A 47 -10.57 18.11 5.25
CA LYS A 47 -10.58 16.64 5.21
C LYS A 47 -10.90 16.07 3.81
N ASN A 48 -11.85 16.68 3.10
CA ASN A 48 -12.24 16.16 1.77
C ASN A 48 -11.12 16.41 0.75
N SER A 49 -10.49 17.59 0.80
CA SER A 49 -9.34 17.91 -0.03
C SER A 49 -8.15 16.98 0.25
N LEU A 50 -7.88 16.67 1.51
CA LEU A 50 -6.83 15.74 1.91
C LEU A 50 -7.11 14.33 1.36
N ARG A 51 -8.31 13.81 1.64
CA ARG A 51 -8.72 12.44 1.28
C ARG A 51 -8.96 12.24 -0.22
N SER A 52 -9.08 13.29 -1.01
CA SER A 52 -9.03 13.18 -2.47
C SER A 52 -7.62 13.00 -3.02
N LYS A 53 -6.58 13.27 -2.24
CA LYS A 53 -5.17 13.19 -2.63
C LYS A 53 -4.43 12.02 -1.98
N ILE A 54 -4.83 11.62 -0.78
CA ILE A 54 -4.22 10.53 -0.02
C ILE A 54 -5.24 9.41 0.08
N LEU A 55 -4.91 8.24 -0.48
CA LEU A 55 -5.74 7.05 -0.36
C LEU A 55 -5.06 5.99 0.51
N TYR A 56 -5.90 5.25 1.20
CA TYR A 56 -5.51 4.23 2.15
C TYR A 56 -6.18 2.90 1.82
N VAL A 57 -5.39 1.87 1.71
CA VAL A 57 -5.85 0.49 1.57
C VAL A 57 -5.62 -0.21 2.91
N PRO A 58 -6.71 -0.51 3.66
CA PRO A 58 -6.60 -1.12 4.98
C PRO A 58 -6.19 -2.60 4.91
N GLN A 59 -5.70 -3.12 6.02
CA GLN A 59 -5.31 -4.52 6.17
C GLN A 59 -6.43 -5.49 5.79
N GLU A 60 -7.66 -5.20 6.22
CA GLU A 60 -8.85 -5.94 5.79
C GLU A 60 -9.54 -5.21 4.63
N PRO A 61 -9.51 -5.77 3.40
CA PRO A 61 -10.08 -5.11 2.25
C PRO A 61 -11.61 -5.08 2.32
N ILE A 62 -12.18 -3.90 2.19
CA ILE A 62 -13.62 -3.69 2.11
C ILE A 62 -14.04 -3.77 0.64
N ILE A 63 -14.89 -4.75 0.31
CA ILE A 63 -15.50 -4.89 -1.00
C ILE A 63 -17.00 -4.59 -0.88
N PHE A 64 -17.49 -3.71 -1.75
CA PHE A 64 -18.89 -3.33 -1.80
C PHE A 64 -19.69 -4.33 -2.62
N SER A 65 -20.94 -4.58 -2.23
CA SER A 65 -21.87 -5.34 -3.05
C SER A 65 -22.17 -4.57 -4.34
N GLY A 66 -21.91 -5.18 -5.49
CA GLY A 66 -22.01 -4.57 -6.81
C GLY A 66 -21.03 -5.19 -7.78
N SER A 67 -20.88 -4.64 -8.97
CA SER A 67 -19.94 -5.14 -9.96
C SER A 67 -18.47 -4.80 -9.60
N ILE A 68 -17.52 -5.46 -10.27
CA ILE A 68 -16.11 -5.07 -10.21
C ILE A 68 -15.94 -3.61 -10.67
N ARG A 69 -16.65 -3.21 -11.72
CA ARG A 69 -16.69 -1.82 -12.22
C ARG A 69 -17.16 -0.85 -11.14
N ASP A 70 -18.25 -1.16 -10.43
CA ASP A 70 -18.76 -0.33 -9.34
C ASP A 70 -17.74 -0.18 -8.22
N ASN A 71 -17.07 -1.28 -7.87
CA ASN A 71 -16.00 -1.24 -6.89
C ASN A 71 -14.82 -0.36 -7.31
N LEU A 72 -14.36 -0.41 -8.57
CA LEU A 72 -13.29 0.44 -9.07
C LEU A 72 -13.64 1.93 -9.02
N THR A 73 -14.89 2.27 -9.39
CA THR A 73 -15.32 3.66 -9.53
C THR A 73 -15.93 4.26 -8.28
N PHE A 74 -16.07 3.48 -7.19
CA PHE A 74 -16.92 3.84 -6.04
C PHE A 74 -18.34 4.24 -6.47
N PHE A 75 -18.95 3.44 -7.35
CA PHE A 75 -20.28 3.65 -7.91
C PHE A 75 -20.45 4.97 -8.70
N SER A 76 -19.34 5.59 -9.09
CA SER A 76 -19.38 6.76 -9.97
C SER A 76 -19.83 6.35 -11.38
N LYS A 77 -20.70 7.16 -12.00
CA LYS A 77 -21.11 6.99 -13.40
C LYS A 77 -19.97 7.28 -14.40
N ASN A 78 -18.94 7.98 -13.98
CA ASN A 78 -17.79 8.32 -14.81
C ASN A 78 -16.79 7.17 -14.83
N PHE A 79 -16.96 6.26 -15.80
CA PHE A 79 -16.04 5.15 -16.01
C PHE A 79 -15.00 5.48 -17.10
N ASN A 80 -13.74 5.23 -16.81
CA ASN A 80 -12.64 5.35 -17.78
C ASN A 80 -11.98 3.99 -17.97
N ASN A 81 -12.12 3.41 -19.15
CA ASN A 81 -11.64 2.07 -19.45
C ASN A 81 -10.10 1.97 -19.36
N ASN A 82 -9.37 2.97 -19.83
CA ASN A 82 -7.90 2.95 -19.80
C ASN A 82 -7.39 2.96 -18.35
N LYS A 83 -7.97 3.80 -17.48
CA LYS A 83 -7.65 3.79 -16.06
C LYS A 83 -8.00 2.46 -15.39
N ALA A 84 -9.11 1.84 -15.78
CA ALA A 84 -9.50 0.55 -15.25
C ALA A 84 -8.48 -0.53 -15.63
N GLN A 85 -8.13 -0.64 -16.91
CA GLN A 85 -7.13 -1.59 -17.38
C GLN A 85 -5.77 -1.38 -16.71
N GLU A 86 -5.31 -0.13 -16.62
CA GLU A 86 -4.06 0.21 -15.94
C GLU A 86 -4.08 -0.20 -14.45
N SER A 87 -5.15 0.14 -13.73
CA SER A 87 -5.27 -0.19 -12.30
C SER A 87 -5.34 -1.69 -12.04
N LEU A 88 -6.02 -2.44 -12.91
CA LEU A 88 -6.09 -3.90 -12.85
C LEU A 88 -4.72 -4.54 -13.15
N TYR A 89 -4.01 -4.02 -14.14
CA TYR A 89 -2.66 -4.49 -14.48
C TYR A 89 -1.68 -4.28 -13.32
N ILE A 90 -1.63 -3.06 -12.77
CA ILE A 90 -0.72 -2.70 -11.67
C ILE A 90 -1.01 -3.56 -10.43
N SER A 91 -2.29 -3.74 -10.09
CA SER A 91 -2.73 -4.55 -8.94
C SER A 91 -2.64 -6.06 -9.16
N LYS A 92 -2.23 -6.53 -10.36
CA LYS A 92 -2.22 -7.95 -10.74
C LYS A 92 -3.61 -8.61 -10.72
N PHE A 93 -4.67 -7.84 -10.94
CA PHE A 93 -6.04 -8.35 -10.93
C PHE A 93 -6.63 -8.58 -12.33
N SER A 94 -5.93 -8.20 -13.42
CA SER A 94 -6.41 -8.36 -14.81
C SER A 94 -6.78 -9.79 -15.14
N LYS A 95 -5.88 -10.75 -14.83
CA LYS A 95 -6.13 -12.18 -15.10
C LYS A 95 -7.35 -12.73 -14.37
N ASP A 96 -7.58 -12.27 -13.13
CA ASP A 96 -8.77 -12.68 -12.38
C ASP A 96 -10.05 -12.20 -13.09
N VAL A 97 -10.08 -10.94 -13.53
CA VAL A 97 -11.23 -10.35 -14.23
C VAL A 97 -11.46 -11.03 -15.58
N GLU A 98 -10.41 -11.37 -16.32
CA GLU A 98 -10.50 -12.08 -17.60
C GLU A 98 -11.13 -13.48 -17.46
N LEU A 99 -10.95 -14.14 -16.31
CA LEU A 99 -11.51 -15.45 -16.01
C LEU A 99 -12.93 -15.39 -15.44
N MET A 100 -13.43 -14.20 -15.11
CA MET A 100 -14.80 -14.02 -14.61
C MET A 100 -15.82 -14.01 -15.76
N PRO A 101 -17.02 -14.61 -15.59
CA PRO A 101 -17.97 -14.78 -16.67
C PRO A 101 -18.40 -13.45 -17.31
N ASP A 102 -18.58 -12.40 -16.52
CA ASP A 102 -19.01 -11.07 -16.98
C ASP A 102 -17.89 -10.02 -16.89
N GLY A 103 -16.62 -10.44 -16.72
CA GLY A 103 -15.47 -9.54 -16.63
C GLY A 103 -15.67 -8.45 -15.58
N LEU A 104 -15.59 -7.18 -15.99
CA LEU A 104 -15.78 -6.03 -15.10
C LEU A 104 -17.20 -5.89 -14.55
N ASP A 105 -18.20 -6.48 -15.22
CA ASP A 105 -19.60 -6.41 -14.82
C ASP A 105 -20.00 -7.58 -13.90
N THR A 106 -19.05 -8.48 -13.59
CA THR A 106 -19.25 -9.54 -12.60
C THR A 106 -19.64 -8.95 -11.25
N ILE A 107 -20.80 -9.39 -10.74
CA ILE A 107 -21.29 -8.96 -9.43
C ILE A 107 -20.52 -9.72 -8.35
N VAL A 108 -19.99 -8.99 -7.39
CA VAL A 108 -19.38 -9.55 -6.19
C VAL A 108 -20.35 -9.42 -5.03
N GLY A 109 -20.49 -10.49 -4.26
CA GLY A 109 -21.46 -10.58 -3.18
C GLY A 109 -21.13 -9.67 -2.00
N GLU A 110 -22.00 -9.69 -1.01
CA GLU A 110 -21.85 -8.93 0.22
C GLU A 110 -20.47 -9.22 0.86
N ARG A 111 -19.72 -8.16 1.16
CA ARG A 111 -18.33 -8.23 1.66
C ARG A 111 -17.35 -8.97 0.72
N GLY A 112 -17.68 -9.12 -0.56
CA GLY A 112 -16.84 -9.82 -1.54
C GLY A 112 -16.68 -11.32 -1.26
N LEU A 113 -17.68 -11.99 -0.74
CA LEU A 113 -17.64 -13.41 -0.39
C LEU A 113 -17.39 -14.32 -1.59
N SER A 114 -17.70 -13.87 -2.81
CA SER A 114 -17.40 -14.58 -4.07
C SER A 114 -15.93 -14.48 -4.48
N LEU A 115 -15.12 -13.62 -3.86
CA LEU A 115 -13.70 -13.44 -4.13
C LEU A 115 -12.84 -14.11 -3.07
N SER A 116 -11.69 -14.67 -3.49
CA SER A 116 -10.66 -15.13 -2.56
C SER A 116 -10.03 -13.95 -1.78
N GLY A 117 -9.31 -14.23 -0.69
CA GLY A 117 -8.60 -13.21 0.09
C GLY A 117 -7.66 -12.36 -0.78
N GLY A 118 -6.83 -13.00 -1.58
CA GLY A 118 -5.93 -12.32 -2.51
C GLY A 118 -6.64 -11.51 -3.59
N GLN A 119 -7.75 -12.01 -4.12
CA GLN A 119 -8.58 -11.27 -5.08
C GLN A 119 -9.19 -10.01 -4.46
N ARG A 120 -9.71 -10.11 -3.23
CA ARG A 120 -10.22 -8.94 -2.50
C ARG A 120 -9.14 -7.88 -2.28
N GLN A 121 -7.94 -8.31 -1.92
CA GLN A 121 -6.80 -7.39 -1.74
C GLN A 121 -6.43 -6.70 -3.05
N ARG A 122 -6.25 -7.47 -4.13
CA ARG A 122 -5.92 -6.92 -5.44
C ARG A 122 -6.99 -5.96 -5.97
N LEU A 123 -8.28 -6.27 -5.81
CA LEU A 123 -9.36 -5.36 -6.18
C LEU A 123 -9.35 -4.07 -5.34
N SER A 124 -9.09 -4.16 -4.03
CA SER A 124 -8.99 -2.98 -3.16
C SER A 124 -7.83 -2.07 -3.57
N ILE A 125 -6.70 -2.65 -3.96
CA ILE A 125 -5.54 -1.90 -4.47
C ILE A 125 -5.88 -1.30 -5.85
N ALA A 126 -6.48 -2.07 -6.78
CA ALA A 126 -6.92 -1.57 -8.08
C ALA A 126 -7.84 -0.36 -7.94
N ARG A 127 -8.81 -0.43 -7.03
CA ARG A 127 -9.73 0.68 -6.72
C ARG A 127 -8.99 1.93 -6.28
N ALA A 128 -7.98 1.79 -5.41
CA ALA A 128 -7.18 2.92 -4.96
C ALA A 128 -6.35 3.52 -6.11
N ILE A 129 -5.74 2.70 -6.95
CA ILE A 129 -4.96 3.15 -8.12
C ILE A 129 -5.86 3.86 -9.13
N TYR A 130 -7.07 3.35 -9.38
CA TYR A 130 -8.04 3.94 -10.31
C TYR A 130 -8.37 5.39 -9.96
N GLN A 131 -8.39 5.76 -8.67
CA GLN A 131 -8.61 7.14 -8.22
C GLN A 131 -7.41 8.05 -8.47
N ASN A 132 -6.25 7.50 -8.83
CA ASN A 132 -5.05 8.25 -9.18
C ASN A 132 -4.53 9.20 -8.07
N PRO A 133 -4.34 8.73 -6.83
CA PRO A 133 -3.94 9.57 -5.71
C PRO A 133 -2.50 10.10 -5.85
N GLU A 134 -2.18 11.19 -5.13
CA GLU A 134 -0.81 11.70 -4.98
C GLU A 134 -0.02 10.88 -3.95
N VAL A 135 -0.71 10.32 -2.95
CA VAL A 135 -0.13 9.46 -1.92
C VAL A 135 -0.98 8.21 -1.79
N LEU A 136 -0.36 7.04 -1.93
CA LEU A 136 -1.00 5.75 -1.66
C LEU A 136 -0.37 5.12 -0.42
N ILE A 137 -1.21 4.81 0.56
CA ILE A 137 -0.81 4.09 1.78
C ILE A 137 -1.45 2.70 1.72
N ILE A 138 -0.64 1.64 1.84
CA ILE A 138 -1.10 0.25 1.88
C ILE A 138 -0.70 -0.34 3.24
N ASP A 139 -1.68 -0.73 4.06
CA ASP A 139 -1.44 -1.21 5.42
C ASP A 139 -1.59 -2.73 5.49
N ASP A 140 -0.46 -3.43 5.61
CA ASP A 140 -0.28 -4.90 5.79
C ASP A 140 -1.22 -5.79 4.93
N THR A 141 -1.70 -5.22 3.81
CA THR A 141 -2.69 -5.82 2.92
C THR A 141 -2.09 -6.96 2.08
N LEU A 142 -0.77 -6.97 1.86
CA LEU A 142 -0.12 -7.89 0.92
C LEU A 142 0.14 -9.28 1.49
N SER A 143 -0.16 -9.51 2.77
CA SER A 143 0.18 -10.72 3.51
C SER A 143 -0.54 -11.99 3.04
N SER A 144 -1.66 -11.89 2.31
CA SER A 144 -2.40 -13.05 1.77
C SER A 144 -2.06 -13.36 0.30
N LEU A 145 -1.09 -12.66 -0.29
CA LEU A 145 -0.58 -12.96 -1.62
C LEU A 145 0.57 -13.97 -1.56
N ASP A 146 0.73 -14.76 -2.61
CA ASP A 146 1.94 -15.52 -2.81
C ASP A 146 3.13 -14.59 -3.11
N VAL A 147 4.33 -15.06 -2.83
CA VAL A 147 5.55 -14.24 -2.88
C VAL A 147 5.80 -13.61 -4.26
N ASP A 148 5.58 -14.36 -5.33
CA ASP A 148 5.86 -13.88 -6.68
C ASP A 148 4.86 -12.81 -7.12
N THR A 149 3.58 -12.99 -6.79
CA THR A 149 2.54 -11.98 -7.02
C THR A 149 2.79 -10.74 -6.19
N GLU A 150 3.17 -10.88 -4.90
CA GLU A 150 3.50 -9.75 -4.02
C GLU A 150 4.66 -8.93 -4.59
N LEU A 151 5.79 -9.55 -4.91
CA LEU A 151 6.97 -8.87 -5.45
C LEU A 151 6.67 -8.13 -6.76
N SER A 152 5.97 -8.80 -7.67
CA SER A 152 5.60 -8.21 -8.95
C SER A 152 4.61 -7.03 -8.80
N LEU A 153 3.69 -7.11 -7.84
CA LEU A 153 2.76 -6.02 -7.51
C LEU A 153 3.52 -4.83 -6.93
N ILE A 154 4.45 -5.05 -6.00
CA ILE A 154 5.29 -3.98 -5.42
C ILE A 154 6.10 -3.28 -6.50
N GLU A 155 6.72 -4.03 -7.42
CA GLU A 155 7.47 -3.45 -8.53
C GLU A 155 6.59 -2.57 -9.42
N ASN A 156 5.39 -3.04 -9.79
CA ASN A 156 4.43 -2.25 -10.54
C ASN A 156 4.00 -0.97 -9.79
N LEU A 157 3.74 -1.08 -8.48
CA LEU A 157 3.41 0.08 -7.65
C LEU A 157 4.54 1.09 -7.60
N LYS A 158 5.78 0.67 -7.38
CA LYS A 158 6.96 1.56 -7.36
C LYS A 158 7.11 2.29 -8.69
N ASN A 159 6.95 1.60 -9.81
CA ASN A 159 7.03 2.21 -11.14
C ASN A 159 5.92 3.24 -11.37
N HIS A 160 4.67 2.90 -11.03
CA HIS A 160 3.52 3.80 -11.19
C HIS A 160 3.61 5.03 -10.28
N PHE A 161 4.12 4.87 -9.05
CA PHE A 161 4.28 5.95 -8.07
C PHE A 161 5.65 6.62 -8.13
N SER A 162 6.47 6.41 -9.17
CA SER A 162 7.83 6.98 -9.31
C SER A 162 7.89 8.51 -9.28
N LYS A 163 6.76 9.21 -9.47
CA LYS A 163 6.63 10.68 -9.36
C LYS A 163 5.65 11.11 -8.26
N LYS A 164 5.21 10.17 -7.43
CA LYS A 164 4.24 10.34 -6.35
C LYS A 164 4.79 9.73 -5.07
N ILE A 165 4.00 9.58 -4.05
CA ILE A 165 4.42 8.97 -2.78
C ILE A 165 3.74 7.60 -2.64
N LEU A 166 4.54 6.57 -2.41
CA LEU A 166 4.09 5.23 -2.06
C LEU A 166 4.54 4.90 -0.63
N ILE A 167 3.59 4.59 0.24
CA ILE A 167 3.87 4.15 1.61
C ILE A 167 3.32 2.74 1.78
N ILE A 168 4.18 1.79 2.14
CA ILE A 168 3.76 0.43 2.49
C ILE A 168 4.09 0.16 3.95
N VAL A 169 3.05 -0.16 4.71
CA VAL A 169 3.15 -0.66 6.07
C VAL A 169 3.20 -2.17 6.00
N SER A 170 4.24 -2.79 6.53
CA SER A 170 4.34 -4.24 6.56
C SER A 170 5.14 -4.74 7.75
N SER A 171 4.67 -5.82 8.34
CA SER A 171 5.42 -6.63 9.31
C SER A 171 6.43 -7.55 8.61
N ARG A 172 6.28 -7.80 7.30
CA ARG A 172 7.20 -8.58 6.50
C ARG A 172 8.29 -7.69 5.92
N ILE A 173 9.55 -7.98 6.28
CA ILE A 173 10.69 -7.23 5.75
C ILE A 173 10.84 -7.43 4.24
N SER A 174 10.52 -8.63 3.70
CA SER A 174 10.57 -8.91 2.25
C SER A 174 9.75 -7.93 1.42
N THR A 175 8.59 -7.52 1.92
CA THR A 175 7.67 -6.59 1.25
C THR A 175 8.28 -5.21 1.02
N ILE A 176 9.06 -4.74 1.99
CA ILE A 176 9.63 -3.38 1.98
C ILE A 176 11.13 -3.36 1.70
N TYR A 177 11.75 -4.54 1.55
CA TYR A 177 13.17 -4.63 1.22
C TYR A 177 13.44 -4.00 -0.16
N GLY A 178 14.36 -3.04 -0.21
CA GLY A 178 14.63 -2.27 -1.44
C GLY A 178 13.75 -1.04 -1.65
N PHE A 179 13.02 -0.59 -0.61
CA PHE A 179 12.41 0.73 -0.57
C PHE A 179 13.48 1.81 -0.35
N ASP A 180 13.20 3.02 -0.84
CA ASP A 180 14.15 4.13 -0.79
C ASP A 180 14.43 4.58 0.65
N ASN A 181 13.39 4.58 1.48
CA ASN A 181 13.51 4.81 2.91
C ASN A 181 12.64 3.81 3.70
N ILE A 182 13.12 3.37 4.84
CA ILE A 182 12.42 2.46 5.74
C ILE A 182 12.48 3.05 7.14
N ILE A 183 11.32 3.09 7.78
CA ILE A 183 11.17 3.50 9.18
C ILE A 183 10.79 2.28 10.00
N VAL A 184 11.53 2.08 11.08
CA VAL A 184 11.27 1.03 12.05
C VAL A 184 10.66 1.62 13.31
N LEU A 185 9.46 1.16 13.64
CA LEU A 185 8.70 1.60 14.81
C LEU A 185 8.79 0.57 15.93
N ASP A 186 9.00 1.04 17.15
CA ASP A 186 8.79 0.27 18.38
C ASP A 186 8.10 1.14 19.44
N LYS A 187 7.06 0.62 20.06
CA LYS A 187 6.30 1.28 21.14
C LYS A 187 5.91 2.73 20.83
N GLY A 188 5.50 3.00 19.60
CA GLY A 188 5.07 4.33 19.15
C GLY A 188 6.20 5.30 18.80
N SER A 189 7.46 4.87 18.86
CA SER A 189 8.62 5.70 18.54
C SER A 189 9.37 5.16 17.33
N ILE A 190 9.96 6.06 16.53
CA ILE A 190 10.90 5.71 15.46
C ILE A 190 12.23 5.37 16.13
N ILE A 191 12.70 4.15 15.92
CA ILE A 191 13.96 3.66 16.49
C ILE A 191 15.08 3.51 15.44
N GLU A 192 14.69 3.32 14.17
CA GLU A 192 15.65 3.24 13.06
C GLU A 192 15.02 3.87 11.81
N GLU A 193 15.86 4.52 11.00
CA GLU A 193 15.50 5.10 9.70
C GLU A 193 16.66 4.96 8.71
N GLY A 194 16.37 4.59 7.46
CA GLY A 194 17.35 4.45 6.39
C GLY A 194 16.95 3.44 5.32
N ASP A 195 17.84 3.19 4.37
CA ASP A 195 17.65 2.14 3.38
C ASP A 195 17.92 0.73 3.96
N SER A 196 17.48 -0.31 3.24
CA SER A 196 17.65 -1.70 3.68
C SER A 196 19.10 -2.10 3.93
N LYS A 197 20.05 -1.56 3.17
CA LYS A 197 21.48 -1.89 3.30
C LYS A 197 22.07 -1.31 4.58
N THR A 198 21.75 -0.05 4.86
CA THR A 198 22.16 0.65 6.07
C THR A 198 21.57 -0.02 7.31
N LEU A 199 20.25 -0.28 7.31
CA LEU A 199 19.56 -0.89 8.44
C LEU A 199 20.05 -2.33 8.71
N THR A 200 20.38 -3.09 7.67
CA THR A 200 20.95 -4.43 7.84
C THR A 200 22.30 -4.42 8.56
N LYS A 201 23.14 -3.39 8.31
CA LYS A 201 24.48 -3.26 8.92
C LYS A 201 24.42 -2.76 10.37
N ASN A 202 23.39 -2.00 10.73
CA ASN A 202 23.28 -1.37 12.05
C ASN A 202 23.01 -2.36 13.21
N ASN A 203 22.74 -3.65 12.91
CA ASN A 203 22.43 -4.67 13.90
C ASN A 203 21.28 -4.31 14.86
N GLY A 204 20.34 -3.46 14.43
CA GLY A 204 19.16 -3.06 15.17
C GLY A 204 17.97 -4.01 14.96
N LEU A 205 16.78 -3.56 15.32
CA LEU A 205 15.54 -4.34 15.20
C LEU A 205 15.24 -4.77 13.75
N PHE A 206 15.55 -3.93 12.76
CA PHE A 206 15.39 -4.31 11.35
C PHE A 206 16.23 -5.55 11.01
N SER A 207 17.50 -5.56 11.42
CA SER A 207 18.41 -6.69 11.21
C SER A 207 17.93 -7.95 11.96
N GLU A 208 17.39 -7.81 13.18
CA GLU A 208 16.80 -8.91 13.93
C GLU A 208 15.60 -9.52 13.19
N LEU A 209 14.65 -8.67 12.75
CA LEU A 209 13.46 -9.11 12.00
C LEU A 209 13.83 -9.79 10.69
N LEU A 210 14.85 -9.30 9.99
CA LEU A 210 15.37 -9.91 8.77
C LEU A 210 15.88 -11.34 9.02
N LYS A 211 16.65 -11.53 10.09
CA LYS A 211 17.17 -12.86 10.48
C LYS A 211 16.05 -13.83 10.86
N VAL A 212 15.09 -13.36 11.68
CA VAL A 212 13.94 -14.18 12.13
C VAL A 212 13.09 -14.62 10.94
N GLN A 213 12.87 -13.77 9.96
CA GLN A 213 12.08 -14.08 8.78
C GLN A 213 12.85 -14.89 7.72
N LYS A 214 14.12 -15.23 7.98
CA LYS A 214 15.00 -15.99 7.07
C LYS A 214 15.07 -15.39 5.65
N ILE A 215 15.01 -14.09 5.56
CA ILE A 215 15.12 -13.37 4.30
C ILE A 215 16.62 -13.24 3.99
N LEU A 216 17.11 -14.08 3.08
CA LEU A 216 18.43 -13.90 2.51
C LEU A 216 18.32 -12.78 1.46
N PRO A 217 19.14 -11.71 1.55
CA PRO A 217 19.20 -10.70 0.49
C PRO A 217 19.55 -11.42 -0.82
N LYS A 218 18.63 -11.44 -1.78
CA LYS A 218 19.00 -11.82 -3.15
C LYS A 218 19.94 -10.73 -3.65
N GLU A 219 21.24 -10.98 -3.59
CA GLU A 219 22.19 -10.20 -4.39
C GLU A 219 21.73 -10.28 -5.83
N LYS A 220 21.41 -9.14 -6.44
CA LYS A 220 21.22 -9.08 -7.89
C LYS A 220 22.56 -9.49 -8.49
N VAL A 221 22.66 -10.74 -8.93
CA VAL A 221 23.72 -11.13 -9.85
C VAL A 221 23.50 -10.27 -11.08
N ARG A 222 24.32 -9.23 -11.22
CA ARG A 222 24.46 -8.49 -12.47
C ARG A 222 25.26 -9.38 -13.39
N ASN A 223 24.59 -10.00 -14.35
CA ASN A 223 25.22 -10.43 -15.59
C ASN A 223 25.26 -9.25 -16.55
#